data_068dedfe7616fad450deae90059fdaec
#
_entry.id   068dedfe7616fad450deae90059fdaec
#
_cell.length_a   1.000
_cell.length_b   1.000
_cell.length_c   1.000
_cell.angle_alpha   90.00
_cell.angle_beta   90.00
_cell.angle_gamma   90.00
#
_symmetry.space_group_name_H-M   'P 1'
#
loop_
_entity.id
_entity.type
_entity.pdbx_description
1 polymer ?
#
loop_
_entity_poly.entity_id
_entity_poly.type
_entity_poly.pdbx_seq_one_letter_code
_entity_poly.pdbx_strand_id
1 'polypeptide(L)'
;MKDKKFFIPDGIEYYMPKEAISFETLRHKILKIFKKYKYNYVIPPIFDNLENLLTLKGNDLQNETIKINNYSNDGTIGVRVDITPQLSRIDYQSFLEHKPNRYCYMGDILRINAEGFDRKNPYQVGAEYFGQLTKKVDVEIIKLLVDIITLSKSKKILIELGDLSFINLFLQNLNINSKTRSILLDFINLKSNHEIKEC
;
A
#
# COMPACT_ATOMS: atom_id res chain seq x y z
N MET A 1 -31.69 4.04 -33.15
CA MET A 1 -30.78 4.57 -32.15
C MET A 1 -29.53 3.67 -32.14
N LYS A 2 -28.38 4.18 -32.55
CA LYS A 2 -27.12 3.42 -32.48
C LYS A 2 -26.79 3.14 -30.99
N ASP A 3 -26.63 1.88 -30.64
CA ASP A 3 -26.20 1.46 -29.31
C ASP A 3 -24.93 2.23 -28.94
N LYS A 4 -25.04 3.17 -28.00
CA LYS A 4 -23.87 3.77 -27.36
C LYS A 4 -23.28 2.69 -26.46
N LYS A 5 -22.31 1.94 -26.97
CA LYS A 5 -21.47 1.08 -26.12
C LYS A 5 -20.76 1.99 -25.13
N PHE A 6 -21.07 1.84 -23.86
CA PHE A 6 -20.26 2.43 -22.79
C PHE A 6 -18.90 1.70 -22.77
N PHE A 7 -17.86 2.42 -23.16
CA PHE A 7 -16.50 1.89 -23.02
C PHE A 7 -16.05 2.12 -21.60
N ILE A 8 -15.89 1.03 -20.86
CA ILE A 8 -15.21 1.04 -19.56
C ILE A 8 -13.72 0.81 -19.88
N PRO A 9 -12.79 1.61 -19.36
CA PRO A 9 -11.37 1.37 -19.56
C PRO A 9 -10.96 0.00 -18.99
N ASP A 10 -10.04 -0.68 -19.65
CA ASP A 10 -9.55 -1.99 -19.21
C ASP A 10 -8.98 -1.93 -17.79
N GLY A 11 -9.42 -2.85 -16.95
CA GLY A 11 -9.01 -2.95 -15.55
C GLY A 11 -9.72 -1.97 -14.60
N ILE A 12 -10.67 -1.15 -15.10
CA ILE A 12 -11.53 -0.32 -14.24
C ILE A 12 -12.86 -1.04 -14.02
N GLU A 13 -13.26 -1.19 -12.76
CA GLU A 13 -14.48 -1.89 -12.41
C GLU A 13 -15.47 -1.01 -11.65
N TYR A 14 -16.75 -1.24 -11.90
CA TYR A 14 -17.85 -0.64 -11.17
C TYR A 14 -18.45 -1.63 -10.17
N TYR A 15 -18.84 -1.14 -9.01
CA TYR A 15 -19.67 -1.91 -8.10
C TYR A 15 -21.14 -1.72 -8.46
N MET A 16 -21.78 -2.79 -8.90
CA MET A 16 -23.23 -2.79 -9.18
C MET A 16 -24.03 -2.71 -7.86
N PRO A 17 -25.33 -2.32 -7.86
CA PRO A 17 -26.06 -1.99 -6.63
C PRO A 17 -25.97 -3.03 -5.50
N LYS A 18 -26.05 -4.32 -5.82
CA LYS A 18 -25.92 -5.39 -4.81
C LYS A 18 -24.50 -5.49 -4.26
N GLU A 19 -23.51 -5.34 -5.12
CA GLU A 19 -22.10 -5.36 -4.75
C GLU A 19 -21.73 -4.15 -3.91
N ALA A 20 -22.21 -2.95 -4.30
CA ALA A 20 -21.99 -1.71 -3.57
C ALA A 20 -22.52 -1.79 -2.12
N ILE A 21 -23.73 -2.33 -1.92
CA ILE A 21 -24.30 -2.55 -0.58
C ILE A 21 -23.46 -3.54 0.23
N SER A 22 -23.01 -4.63 -0.40
CA SER A 22 -22.16 -5.62 0.24
C SER A 22 -20.80 -5.03 0.63
N PHE A 23 -20.23 -4.24 -0.25
CA PHE A 23 -18.99 -3.50 -0.04
C PHE A 23 -19.10 -2.51 1.13
N GLU A 24 -20.14 -1.69 1.18
CA GLU A 24 -20.36 -0.76 2.29
C GLU A 24 -20.58 -1.50 3.62
N THR A 25 -21.26 -2.62 3.59
CA THR A 25 -21.42 -3.48 4.77
C THR A 25 -20.08 -3.99 5.28
N LEU A 26 -19.19 -4.44 4.38
CA LEU A 26 -17.84 -4.89 4.71
C LEU A 26 -17.01 -3.73 5.28
N ARG A 27 -17.06 -2.58 4.62
CA ARG A 27 -16.37 -1.36 5.05
C ARG A 27 -16.73 -0.97 6.50
N HIS A 28 -18.02 -1.00 6.84
CA HIS A 28 -18.48 -0.75 8.21
C HIS A 28 -17.95 -1.77 9.23
N LYS A 29 -17.88 -3.06 8.85
CA LYS A 29 -17.31 -4.09 9.73
C LYS A 29 -15.83 -3.87 9.98
N ILE A 30 -15.07 -3.50 8.95
CA ILE A 30 -13.65 -3.18 9.06
C ILE A 30 -13.44 -1.96 9.97
N LEU A 31 -14.22 -0.90 9.81
CA LEU A 31 -14.16 0.29 10.69
C LEU A 31 -14.41 -0.07 12.16
N LYS A 32 -15.34 -0.98 12.45
CA LYS A 32 -15.56 -1.46 13.83
C LYS A 32 -14.33 -2.18 14.39
N ILE A 33 -13.63 -2.97 13.56
CA ILE A 33 -12.40 -3.64 13.96
C ILE A 33 -11.33 -2.57 14.25
N PHE A 34 -11.08 -1.62 13.36
CA PHE A 34 -10.14 -0.54 13.60
C PHE A 34 -10.41 0.21 14.89
N LYS A 35 -11.68 0.55 15.16
CA LYS A 35 -12.10 1.20 16.41
C LYS A 35 -11.79 0.33 17.64
N LYS A 36 -12.02 -1.00 17.58
CA LYS A 36 -11.68 -1.95 18.65
C LYS A 36 -10.18 -1.91 18.98
N TYR A 37 -9.32 -1.80 17.95
CA TYR A 37 -7.87 -1.69 18.09
C TYR A 37 -7.37 -0.25 18.34
N LYS A 38 -8.30 0.72 18.50
CA LYS A 38 -8.00 2.15 18.78
C LYS A 38 -7.19 2.83 17.68
N TYR A 39 -7.44 2.46 16.41
CA TYR A 39 -6.88 3.16 15.25
C TYR A 39 -7.78 4.33 14.86
N ASN A 40 -7.18 5.48 14.62
CA ASN A 40 -7.83 6.69 14.17
C ASN A 40 -8.02 6.64 12.66
N TYR A 41 -9.26 6.79 12.21
CA TYR A 41 -9.57 6.74 10.80
C TYR A 41 -9.24 8.05 10.10
N VAL A 42 -8.49 7.96 9.01
CA VAL A 42 -8.07 9.10 8.19
C VAL A 42 -8.53 8.88 6.75
N ILE A 43 -8.95 9.95 6.09
CA ILE A 43 -9.33 9.95 4.68
C ILE A 43 -8.43 10.94 3.92
N PRO A 44 -7.27 10.53 3.45
CA PRO A 44 -6.41 11.38 2.64
C PRO A 44 -7.03 11.64 1.25
N PRO A 45 -6.71 12.78 0.61
CA PRO A 45 -7.20 13.08 -0.74
C PRO A 45 -6.66 12.07 -1.77
N ILE A 46 -7.43 11.83 -2.84
CA ILE A 46 -7.00 10.94 -3.93
C ILE A 46 -5.89 11.55 -4.80
N PHE A 47 -5.83 12.88 -4.84
CA PHE A 47 -4.80 13.64 -5.55
C PHE A 47 -3.85 14.28 -4.55
N ASP A 48 -2.58 14.35 -4.90
CA ASP A 48 -1.58 15.06 -4.11
C ASP A 48 -0.48 15.58 -5.03
N ASN A 49 0.37 16.46 -4.52
CA ASN A 49 1.56 16.87 -5.24
C ASN A 49 2.41 15.63 -5.53
N LEU A 50 2.86 15.47 -6.76
CA LEU A 50 3.59 14.27 -7.21
C LEU A 50 4.81 13.97 -6.32
N GLU A 51 5.57 15.00 -5.96
CA GLU A 51 6.72 14.84 -5.06
C GLU A 51 6.32 14.22 -3.71
N ASN A 52 5.16 14.61 -3.19
CA ASN A 52 4.65 14.09 -1.94
C ASN A 52 4.25 12.61 -2.01
N LEU A 53 3.76 12.16 -3.15
CA LEU A 53 3.37 10.76 -3.37
C LEU A 53 4.57 9.84 -3.55
N LEU A 54 5.71 10.38 -4.01
CA LEU A 54 6.91 9.63 -4.36
C LEU A 54 7.97 9.60 -3.25
N THR A 55 7.80 10.34 -2.18
CA THR A 55 8.84 10.60 -1.15
C THR A 55 9.37 9.36 -0.44
N LEU A 56 8.65 8.26 -0.39
CA LEU A 56 9.00 7.12 0.47
C LEU A 56 9.42 5.85 -0.26
N LYS A 57 9.39 5.79 -1.58
CA LYS A 57 9.70 4.53 -2.28
C LYS A 57 10.30 4.76 -3.65
N GLY A 58 11.18 3.81 -4.02
CA GLY A 58 11.96 3.81 -5.24
C GLY A 58 11.17 3.98 -6.55
N ASN A 59 11.90 3.86 -7.65
CA ASN A 59 11.46 4.17 -9.02
C ASN A 59 10.18 3.45 -9.49
N ASP A 60 9.80 2.34 -8.85
CA ASP A 60 8.68 1.49 -9.30
C ASP A 60 7.33 2.22 -9.24
N LEU A 61 7.06 2.97 -8.15
CA LEU A 61 5.81 3.71 -8.01
C LEU A 61 5.72 4.94 -8.93
N GLN A 62 6.86 5.48 -9.38
CA GLN A 62 6.85 6.61 -10.32
C GLN A 62 6.26 6.23 -11.68
N ASN A 63 6.49 4.98 -12.10
CA ASN A 63 5.99 4.45 -13.37
C ASN A 63 4.52 4.04 -13.31
N GLU A 64 4.00 3.81 -12.10
CA GLU A 64 2.60 3.44 -11.86
C GLU A 64 1.69 4.65 -11.64
N THR A 65 2.26 5.81 -11.31
CA THR A 65 1.50 7.01 -10.94
C THR A 65 0.98 7.76 -12.15
N ILE A 66 -0.33 7.99 -12.21
CA ILE A 66 -0.93 8.88 -13.20
C ILE A 66 -0.60 10.31 -12.83
N LYS A 67 0.01 11.03 -13.77
CA LYS A 67 0.40 12.43 -13.63
C LYS A 67 -0.60 13.33 -14.34
N ILE A 68 -1.05 14.36 -13.64
CA ILE A 68 -1.93 15.40 -14.18
C ILE A 68 -1.07 16.66 -14.33
N ASN A 69 -0.75 16.98 -15.57
CA ASN A 69 0.04 18.18 -15.90
C ASN A 69 -0.88 19.40 -15.97
N ASN A 70 -0.32 20.57 -15.71
CA ASN A 70 -0.98 21.88 -15.86
C ASN A 70 -2.22 22.10 -14.97
N TYR A 71 -2.29 21.44 -13.82
CA TYR A 71 -3.39 21.67 -12.87
C TYR A 71 -3.22 23.01 -12.11
N SER A 72 -1.98 23.36 -11.79
CA SER A 72 -1.65 24.62 -11.11
C SER A 72 -0.24 25.08 -11.47
N ASN A 73 0.08 26.33 -11.14
CA ASN A 73 1.44 26.86 -11.27
C ASN A 73 2.43 26.22 -10.28
N ASP A 74 1.92 25.44 -9.32
CA ASP A 74 2.70 24.89 -8.19
C ASP A 74 3.25 23.50 -8.43
N GLY A 75 3.19 22.97 -9.66
CA GLY A 75 3.79 21.69 -10.02
C GLY A 75 2.83 20.63 -10.57
N THR A 76 3.34 19.42 -10.68
CA THR A 76 2.59 18.26 -11.18
C THR A 76 1.83 17.59 -10.06
N ILE A 77 0.55 17.33 -10.27
CA ILE A 77 -0.30 16.55 -9.37
C ILE A 77 -0.31 15.09 -9.82
N GLY A 78 -0.28 14.17 -8.86
CA GLY A 78 -0.43 12.74 -9.10
C GLY A 78 -1.71 12.18 -8.49
N VAL A 79 -2.16 11.05 -9.05
CA VAL A 79 -3.17 10.20 -8.43
C VAL A 79 -2.45 9.18 -7.57
N ARG A 80 -2.88 8.98 -6.33
CA ARG A 80 -2.20 8.06 -5.41
C ARG A 80 -2.27 6.61 -5.89
N VAL A 81 -1.15 5.93 -5.81
CA VAL A 81 -0.99 4.47 -6.04
C VAL A 81 -0.91 3.68 -4.72
N ASP A 82 -0.70 4.40 -3.60
CA ASP A 82 -0.63 3.89 -2.24
C ASP A 82 -1.00 5.01 -1.26
N ILE A 83 -1.71 4.67 -0.19
CA ILE A 83 -2.16 5.64 0.82
C ILE A 83 -1.12 5.82 1.94
N THR A 84 -0.28 4.83 2.20
CA THR A 84 0.74 4.84 3.26
C THR A 84 1.64 6.09 3.26
N PRO A 85 2.17 6.58 2.11
CA PRO A 85 2.98 7.80 2.09
C PRO A 85 2.26 9.03 2.63
N GLN A 86 0.97 9.16 2.34
CA GLN A 86 0.17 10.29 2.85
C GLN A 86 -0.01 10.22 4.37
N LEU A 87 -0.19 9.02 4.95
CA LEU A 87 -0.26 8.85 6.40
C LEU A 87 1.06 9.16 7.09
N SER A 88 2.17 8.75 6.50
CA SER A 88 3.51 9.09 7.04
C SER A 88 3.72 10.59 7.13
N ARG A 89 3.22 11.36 6.17
CA ARG A 89 3.28 12.82 6.23
C ARG A 89 2.36 13.41 7.29
N ILE A 90 1.14 12.88 7.42
CA ILE A 90 0.21 13.30 8.47
C ILE A 90 0.85 13.07 9.84
N ASP A 91 1.49 11.92 10.04
CA ASP A 91 2.20 11.62 11.27
C ASP A 91 3.36 12.57 11.50
N TYR A 92 4.18 12.82 10.50
CA TYR A 92 5.30 13.75 10.57
C TYR A 92 4.85 15.18 10.94
N GLN A 93 3.73 15.65 10.39
CA GLN A 93 3.16 16.96 10.73
C GLN A 93 2.57 17.00 12.15
N SER A 94 2.09 15.84 12.64
CA SER A 94 1.50 15.68 13.98
C SER A 94 2.55 15.40 15.06
N PHE A 95 3.84 15.34 14.71
CA PHE A 95 4.95 14.89 15.55
C PHE A 95 5.17 15.73 16.84
N LEU A 96 4.46 16.81 17.01
CA LEU A 96 4.53 17.67 18.21
C LEU A 96 4.07 16.98 19.50
N GLU A 97 3.40 15.84 19.44
CA GLU A 97 2.83 15.17 20.61
C GLU A 97 3.67 14.02 21.21
N HIS A 98 4.77 13.61 20.62
CA HIS A 98 5.67 12.53 21.09
C HIS A 98 5.00 11.21 21.53
N LYS A 99 3.78 10.96 21.05
CA LYS A 99 3.03 9.75 21.37
C LYS A 99 2.95 8.81 20.17
N PRO A 100 2.89 7.49 20.40
CA PRO A 100 2.62 6.56 19.33
C PRO A 100 1.28 6.86 18.67
N ASN A 101 1.27 7.00 17.35
CA ASN A 101 0.07 7.24 16.57
C ASN A 101 -0.40 5.96 15.88
N ARG A 102 -1.69 5.74 15.89
CA ARG A 102 -2.35 4.63 15.19
C ARG A 102 -3.33 5.22 14.20
N TYR A 103 -3.03 5.07 12.93
CA TYR A 103 -3.91 5.51 11.85
C TYR A 103 -4.40 4.32 11.04
N CYS A 104 -5.62 4.38 10.58
CA CYS A 104 -6.16 3.45 9.62
C CYS A 104 -6.84 4.20 8.48
N TYR A 105 -6.90 3.56 7.35
CA TYR A 105 -7.46 4.15 6.15
C TYR A 105 -8.19 3.12 5.31
N MET A 106 -9.09 3.62 4.48
CA MET A 106 -9.75 2.88 3.41
C MET A 106 -10.00 3.84 2.26
N GLY A 107 -9.62 3.46 1.05
CA GLY A 107 -9.82 4.34 -0.09
C GLY A 107 -9.36 3.73 -1.41
N ASP A 108 -9.83 4.35 -2.49
CA ASP A 108 -9.42 3.98 -3.83
C ASP A 108 -7.97 4.39 -4.08
N ILE A 109 -7.25 3.55 -4.80
CA ILE A 109 -5.96 3.84 -5.40
C ILE A 109 -6.03 3.53 -6.88
N LEU A 110 -5.11 4.07 -7.67
CA LEU A 110 -5.08 3.85 -9.11
C LEU A 110 -3.67 3.50 -9.56
N ARG A 111 -3.52 2.33 -10.19
CA ARG A 111 -2.25 1.80 -10.70
C ARG A 111 -2.34 1.57 -12.19
N ILE A 112 -1.39 2.12 -12.96
CA ILE A 112 -1.36 1.94 -14.42
C ILE A 112 -0.96 0.52 -14.78
N ASN A 113 0.11 0.01 -14.13
CA ASN A 113 0.70 -1.29 -14.38
C ASN A 113 0.49 -2.19 -13.15
N ALA A 114 -0.75 -2.64 -12.96
CA ALA A 114 -1.08 -3.52 -11.84
C ALA A 114 -0.65 -4.97 -12.15
N GLU A 115 0.65 -5.25 -12.22
CA GLU A 115 1.14 -6.62 -12.33
C GLU A 115 0.64 -7.44 -11.13
N GLY A 116 -0.08 -8.53 -11.41
CA GLY A 116 -0.66 -9.40 -10.38
C GLY A 116 -2.02 -8.97 -9.81
N PHE A 117 -2.58 -7.85 -10.27
CA PHE A 117 -3.95 -7.44 -9.94
C PHE A 117 -4.77 -7.29 -11.22
N ASP A 118 -5.94 -7.94 -11.27
CA ASP A 118 -6.87 -7.80 -12.40
C ASP A 118 -7.50 -6.39 -12.47
N ARG A 119 -7.36 -5.59 -11.41
CA ARG A 119 -7.96 -4.25 -11.27
C ARG A 119 -6.91 -3.16 -11.19
N LYS A 120 -7.09 -2.10 -11.98
CA LYS A 120 -6.30 -0.86 -11.89
C LYS A 120 -6.79 0.10 -10.80
N ASN A 121 -8.03 -0.04 -10.36
CA ASN A 121 -8.64 0.74 -9.27
C ASN A 121 -8.97 -0.12 -8.03
N PRO A 122 -8.01 -0.78 -7.39
CA PRO A 122 -8.29 -1.53 -6.18
C PRO A 122 -8.63 -0.60 -5.02
N TYR A 123 -9.47 -1.09 -4.12
CA TYR A 123 -9.77 -0.40 -2.87
C TYR A 123 -8.77 -0.85 -1.80
N GLN A 124 -7.94 0.06 -1.34
CA GLN A 124 -6.91 -0.22 -0.35
C GLN A 124 -7.45 -0.04 1.07
N VAL A 125 -7.14 -0.99 1.93
CA VAL A 125 -7.43 -0.95 3.36
C VAL A 125 -6.12 -1.16 4.11
N GLY A 126 -5.83 -0.29 5.08
CA GLY A 126 -4.58 -0.42 5.83
C GLY A 126 -4.64 0.21 7.22
N ALA A 127 -3.63 -0.13 8.00
CA ALA A 127 -3.38 0.42 9.31
C ALA A 127 -1.88 0.65 9.52
N GLU A 128 -1.53 1.81 10.03
CA GLU A 128 -0.17 2.24 10.25
C GLU A 128 0.04 2.56 11.73
N TYR A 129 1.10 2.03 12.31
CA TYR A 129 1.54 2.37 13.64
C TYR A 129 2.86 3.17 13.55
N PHE A 130 2.83 4.40 14.03
CA PHE A 130 3.99 5.28 14.11
C PHE A 130 4.43 5.44 15.55
N GLY A 131 5.73 5.29 15.80
CA GLY A 131 6.31 5.43 17.13
C GLY A 131 7.31 4.34 17.47
N GLN A 132 7.46 4.01 18.72
CA GLN A 132 8.42 3.02 19.18
C GLN A 132 8.00 1.61 18.75
N LEU A 133 8.84 0.97 17.94
CA LEU A 133 8.62 -0.41 17.47
C LEU A 133 8.90 -1.40 18.61
N THR A 134 7.95 -2.27 18.87
CA THR A 134 8.07 -3.37 19.82
C THR A 134 7.41 -4.63 19.27
N LYS A 135 7.88 -5.81 19.73
CA LYS A 135 7.24 -7.10 19.37
C LYS A 135 5.72 -7.14 19.64
N LYS A 136 5.25 -6.34 20.62
CA LYS A 136 3.82 -6.25 20.94
C LYS A 136 3.06 -5.55 19.81
N VAL A 137 3.66 -4.55 19.18
CA VAL A 137 3.08 -3.85 18.03
C VAL A 137 3.01 -4.75 16.82
N ASP A 138 4.07 -5.52 16.54
CA ASP A 138 4.08 -6.48 15.42
C ASP A 138 2.95 -7.50 15.58
N VAL A 139 2.78 -8.06 16.78
CA VAL A 139 1.70 -8.99 17.08
C VAL A 139 0.33 -8.31 16.98
N GLU A 140 0.18 -7.04 17.38
CA GLU A 140 -1.04 -6.26 17.26
C GLU A 140 -1.45 -6.11 15.80
N ILE A 141 -0.50 -5.72 14.93
CA ILE A 141 -0.75 -5.53 13.49
C ILE A 141 -1.13 -6.87 12.83
N ILE A 142 -0.44 -7.96 13.13
CA ILE A 142 -0.78 -9.28 12.59
C ILE A 142 -2.18 -9.72 13.03
N LYS A 143 -2.54 -9.54 14.30
CA LYS A 143 -3.88 -9.85 14.80
C LYS A 143 -4.96 -9.00 14.13
N LEU A 144 -4.70 -7.72 13.96
CA LEU A 144 -5.59 -6.80 13.25
C LEU A 144 -5.82 -7.27 11.80
N LEU A 145 -4.75 -7.64 11.09
CA LEU A 145 -4.81 -8.20 9.75
C LEU A 145 -5.68 -9.46 9.70
N VAL A 146 -5.45 -10.41 10.62
CA VAL A 146 -6.23 -11.64 10.71
C VAL A 146 -7.71 -11.37 10.97
N ASP A 147 -8.02 -10.48 11.92
CA ASP A 147 -9.42 -10.10 12.24
C ASP A 147 -10.12 -9.52 10.99
N ILE A 148 -9.44 -8.72 10.18
CA ILE A 148 -9.99 -8.14 8.95
C ILE A 148 -10.17 -9.21 7.88
N ILE A 149 -9.15 -10.03 7.61
CA ILE A 149 -9.21 -11.07 6.56
C ILE A 149 -10.28 -12.12 6.88
N THR A 150 -10.50 -12.42 8.15
CA THR A 150 -11.56 -13.36 8.58
C THR A 150 -12.97 -12.91 8.16
N LEU A 151 -13.18 -11.60 7.93
CA LEU A 151 -14.45 -11.10 7.38
C LEU A 151 -14.75 -11.61 5.97
N SER A 152 -13.73 -12.01 5.21
CA SER A 152 -13.90 -12.58 3.86
C SER A 152 -14.60 -13.93 3.84
N LYS A 153 -14.76 -14.58 5.00
CA LYS A 153 -15.28 -15.94 5.15
C LYS A 153 -14.49 -17.00 4.38
N SER A 154 -13.25 -16.73 4.04
CA SER A 154 -12.36 -17.70 3.41
C SER A 154 -12.17 -18.91 4.35
N LYS A 155 -12.27 -20.11 3.79
CA LYS A 155 -12.09 -21.35 4.56
C LYS A 155 -10.64 -21.62 4.96
N LYS A 156 -9.69 -21.01 4.23
CA LYS A 156 -8.25 -21.19 4.45
C LYS A 156 -7.57 -19.84 4.27
N ILE A 157 -6.83 -19.43 5.30
CA ILE A 157 -5.99 -18.24 5.30
C ILE A 157 -4.55 -18.72 5.49
N LEU A 158 -3.68 -18.34 4.59
CA LEU A 158 -2.23 -18.55 4.69
C LEU A 158 -1.59 -17.18 4.94
N ILE A 159 -0.72 -17.12 5.95
CA ILE A 159 0.08 -15.93 6.27
C ILE A 159 1.54 -16.30 6.05
N GLU A 160 2.20 -15.59 5.14
CA GLU A 160 3.64 -15.69 4.93
C GLU A 160 4.32 -14.50 5.61
N LEU A 161 5.28 -14.79 6.48
CA LEU A 161 6.09 -13.77 7.16
C LEU A 161 7.48 -13.77 6.56
N GLY A 162 7.90 -12.65 6.00
CA GLY A 162 9.25 -12.43 5.50
C GLY A 162 10.06 -11.54 6.45
N ASP A 163 11.32 -11.89 6.67
CA ASP A 163 12.27 -11.07 7.41
C ASP A 163 13.52 -10.84 6.56
N LEU A 164 13.70 -9.60 6.11
CA LEU A 164 14.87 -9.21 5.32
C LEU A 164 16.13 -9.00 6.17
N SER A 165 16.02 -9.00 7.49
CA SER A 165 17.18 -8.78 8.37
C SER A 165 18.21 -9.89 8.22
N PHE A 166 17.77 -11.14 8.04
CA PHE A 166 18.67 -12.27 7.78
C PHE A 166 19.48 -12.08 6.50
N ILE A 167 18.81 -11.74 5.40
CA ILE A 167 19.48 -11.49 4.10
C ILE A 167 20.43 -10.30 4.21
N ASN A 168 20.01 -9.23 4.86
CA ASN A 168 20.84 -8.06 5.07
C ASN A 168 22.09 -8.38 5.88
N LEU A 169 21.97 -9.14 6.96
CA LEU A 169 23.11 -9.59 7.78
C LEU A 169 24.04 -10.51 6.98
N PHE A 170 23.48 -11.42 6.20
CA PHE A 170 24.27 -12.31 5.34
C PHE A 170 25.09 -11.50 4.32
N LEU A 171 24.44 -10.58 3.60
CA LEU A 171 25.10 -9.71 2.61
C LEU A 171 26.10 -8.73 3.24
N GLN A 172 25.91 -8.34 4.52
CA GLN A 172 26.89 -7.52 5.24
C GLN A 172 28.18 -8.27 5.54
N ASN A 173 28.08 -9.57 5.79
CA ASN A 173 29.26 -10.43 6.06
C ASN A 173 30.00 -10.84 4.79
N LEU A 174 29.41 -10.63 3.61
CA LEU A 174 30.09 -10.81 2.33
C LEU A 174 30.94 -9.56 2.04
N ASN A 175 32.18 -9.79 1.64
CA ASN A 175 33.10 -8.70 1.29
C ASN A 175 32.79 -8.14 -0.13
N ILE A 176 31.55 -7.68 -0.33
CA ILE A 176 31.05 -7.13 -1.59
C ILE A 176 30.79 -5.64 -1.48
N ASN A 177 30.96 -4.91 -2.59
CA ASN A 177 30.69 -3.48 -2.63
C ASN A 177 29.19 -3.17 -2.58
N SER A 178 28.85 -1.92 -2.26
CA SER A 178 27.47 -1.47 -2.10
C SER A 178 26.60 -1.63 -3.37
N LYS A 179 27.21 -1.48 -4.56
CA LYS A 179 26.53 -1.62 -5.84
C LYS A 179 26.12 -3.07 -6.09
N THR A 180 27.04 -4.01 -5.92
CA THR A 180 26.75 -5.46 -6.06
C THR A 180 25.72 -5.90 -5.04
N ARG A 181 25.79 -5.37 -3.81
CA ARG A 181 24.80 -5.66 -2.76
C ARG A 181 23.38 -5.21 -3.17
N SER A 182 23.24 -4.02 -3.73
CA SER A 182 21.94 -3.52 -4.21
C SER A 182 21.38 -4.41 -5.32
N ILE A 183 22.21 -4.77 -6.30
CA ILE A 183 21.82 -5.65 -7.41
C ILE A 183 21.37 -7.03 -6.90
N LEU A 184 22.09 -7.61 -5.95
CA LEU A 184 21.71 -8.90 -5.37
C LEU A 184 20.38 -8.82 -4.61
N LEU A 185 20.13 -7.73 -3.88
CA LEU A 185 18.84 -7.51 -3.22
C LEU A 185 17.70 -7.40 -4.22
N ASP A 186 17.91 -6.71 -5.33
CA ASP A 186 16.91 -6.58 -6.41
C ASP A 186 16.60 -7.95 -7.04
N PHE A 187 17.62 -8.77 -7.33
CA PHE A 187 17.41 -10.12 -7.87
C PHE A 187 16.71 -11.06 -6.87
N ILE A 188 17.00 -10.94 -5.59
CA ILE A 188 16.32 -11.70 -4.54
C ILE A 188 14.84 -11.29 -4.47
N ASN A 189 14.55 -10.00 -4.53
CA ASN A 189 13.18 -9.48 -4.54
C ASN A 189 12.38 -9.93 -5.77
N LEU A 190 13.03 -9.97 -6.94
CA LEU A 190 12.44 -10.46 -8.19
C LEU A 190 12.37 -12.00 -8.27
N LYS A 191 12.92 -12.72 -7.27
CA LYS A 191 13.07 -14.19 -7.30
C LYS A 191 13.80 -14.72 -8.55
N SER A 192 14.71 -13.93 -9.08
CA SER A 192 15.47 -14.20 -10.30
C SER A 192 16.64 -15.13 -10.01
N ASN A 193 16.37 -16.43 -9.92
CA ASN A 193 17.39 -17.45 -9.61
C ASN A 193 18.50 -17.55 -10.65
N HIS A 194 18.25 -17.13 -11.89
CA HIS A 194 19.24 -17.19 -12.98
C HIS A 194 20.31 -16.10 -12.79
N GLU A 195 19.88 -14.86 -12.63
CA GLU A 195 20.76 -13.70 -12.50
C GLU A 195 21.59 -13.73 -11.19
N ILE A 196 21.06 -14.35 -10.13
CA ILE A 196 21.81 -14.53 -8.87
C ILE A 196 23.02 -15.44 -9.05
N LYS A 197 22.96 -16.43 -9.97
CA LYS A 197 24.07 -17.34 -10.22
C LYS A 197 25.16 -16.75 -11.11
N GLU A 198 24.86 -15.67 -11.83
CA GLU A 198 25.79 -14.97 -12.71
C GLU A 198 26.49 -13.78 -12.05
N CYS A 199 26.08 -13.41 -10.83
CA CYS A 199 26.72 -12.39 -9.98
C CYS A 199 27.84 -12.95 -9.13
#